data_2b3f39e51f332108dbe14c157375d231
#
_entry.id   2b3f39e51f332108dbe14c157375d231
#
_cell.length_a   1.000
_cell.length_b   1.000
_cell.length_c   1.000
_cell.angle_alpha   90.00
_cell.angle_beta   90.00
_cell.angle_gamma   90.00
#
_symmetry.space_group_name_H-M   'P 1'
#
loop_
_entity.id
_entity.type
_entity.pdbx_description
1 polymer ?
#
loop_
_entity_poly.entity_id
_entity_poly.type
_entity_poly.pdbx_seq_one_letter_code
_entity_poly.pdbx_strand_id
1 'polypeptide(L)'
;MLTGFFAVSANAQGTERNKGLGAIIGDPTGVSASLWTSGSNAFSAGAAWHFVGDSSLHLHVDYLFYRFDIIDVTQGALPLYYGLGGRVRFDNEDKFGVRFPLGIAYHFANDPLEIFLEIVPVLDLVPGTGLTGNSGIGLRYYF
;
A
#
# COMPACT_ATOMS: atom_id res chain seq x y z
N MET A 1 4.08 -7.71 -16.40
CA MET A 1 3.49 -7.66 -16.69
C MET A 1 3.42 -8.10 -16.69
N LEU A 2 3.70 -7.72 -16.29
CA LEU A 2 3.42 -7.93 -16.51
C LEU A 2 3.49 -8.17 -16.24
N THR A 3 3.48 -7.90 -15.93
CA THR A 3 3.28 -8.01 -15.90
C THR A 3 3.51 -8.20 -15.55
N GLY A 4 3.83 -7.92 -15.52
CA GLY A 4 3.62 -8.03 -15.43
C GLY A 4 4.07 -8.06 -14.93
N PHE A 5 4.03 -7.86 -14.41
CA PHE A 5 4.12 -7.78 -14.41
C PHE A 5 4.38 -8.05 -14.19
N PHE A 6 4.50 -7.74 -13.92
CA PHE A 6 4.49 -7.85 -14.09
C PHE A 6 4.75 -8.23 -14.04
N ALA A 7 4.66 -7.76 -13.68
CA ALA A 7 4.56 -8.01 -13.94
C ALA A 7 4.99 -8.27 -13.78
N VAL A 8 5.37 -8.17 -13.69
CA VAL A 8 5.36 -8.36 -13.95
C VAL A 8 5.80 -8.65 -13.81
N SER A 9 6.01 -8.53 -13.43
CA SER A 9 6.01 -8.83 -13.78
C SER A 9 6.37 -9.19 -13.75
N ALA A 10 6.50 -8.99 -13.55
CA ALA A 10 6.51 -9.34 -13.90
C ALA A 10 7.07 -9.75 -13.93
N ASN A 11 7.41 -9.80 -13.74
CA ASN A 11 7.63 -10.16 -14.12
C ASN A 11 8.11 -10.24 -14.13
N ALA A 12 8.17 -10.07 -13.88
CA ALA A 12 8.39 -10.11 -14.16
C ALA A 12 9.02 -10.26 -14.22
N GLN A 13 9.33 -10.27 -14.41
CA GLN A 13 9.67 -10.19 -14.55
C GLN A 13 10.22 -10.14 -14.25
N GLY A 14 10.19 -10.12 -14.18
CA GLY A 14 10.44 -9.71 -13.83
C GLY A 14 10.84 -9.56 -13.14
N THR A 15 10.20 -9.07 -12.92
CA THR A 15 11.00 -9.38 -11.79
C THR A 15 11.96 -8.34 -11.32
N GLU A 16 12.58 -7.64 -12.22
CA GLU A 16 13.60 -6.69 -11.82
C GLU A 16 13.01 -5.43 -11.23
N ARG A 17 11.77 -5.14 -11.55
CA ARG A 17 11.07 -3.96 -11.05
C ARG A 17 10.05 -4.34 -10.00
N ASN A 18 10.54 -4.97 -8.94
CA ASN A 18 9.68 -5.42 -7.86
C ASN A 18 9.69 -4.51 -6.64
N LYS A 19 10.48 -3.44 -6.67
CA LYS A 19 10.56 -2.48 -5.56
C LYS A 19 9.94 -1.17 -5.99
N GLY A 20 9.03 -0.64 -5.18
CA GLY A 20 8.35 0.61 -5.46
C GLY A 20 8.54 1.61 -4.34
N LEU A 21 8.56 2.88 -4.71
CA LEU A 21 8.66 3.98 -3.76
C LEU A 21 7.77 5.10 -4.25
N GLY A 22 7.04 5.71 -3.34
CA GLY A 22 6.12 6.76 -3.71
C GLY A 22 5.55 7.50 -2.53
N ALA A 23 4.37 8.08 -2.75
CA ALA A 23 3.71 8.91 -1.77
C ALA A 23 2.23 8.57 -1.71
N ILE A 24 1.65 8.80 -0.54
CA ILE A 24 0.21 8.69 -0.28
C ILE A 24 -0.28 10.05 0.17
N ILE A 25 -1.39 10.49 -0.41
CA ILE A 25 -2.10 11.69 0.01
C ILE A 25 -3.43 11.25 0.60
N GLY A 26 -3.71 11.67 1.82
CA GLY A 26 -4.94 11.31 2.49
C GLY A 26 -4.79 11.44 3.99
N ASP A 27 -5.34 10.47 4.71
CA ASP A 27 -5.27 10.40 6.16
C ASP A 27 -4.73 9.05 6.57
N PRO A 28 -3.45 8.96 6.97
CA PRO A 28 -2.44 10.04 6.97
C PRO A 28 -1.75 10.23 5.61
N THR A 29 -1.08 11.36 5.45
CA THR A 29 -0.25 11.65 4.28
C THR A 29 1.21 11.29 4.60
N GLY A 30 1.89 10.68 3.65
CA GLY A 30 3.27 10.27 3.87
C GLY A 30 3.91 9.60 2.67
N VAL A 31 4.95 8.83 2.93
CA VAL A 31 5.68 8.08 1.92
C VAL A 31 5.27 6.60 1.96
N SER A 32 5.42 5.93 0.83
CA SER A 32 5.02 4.55 0.68
C SER A 32 6.10 3.78 -0.06
N ALA A 33 6.29 2.53 0.36
CA ALA A 33 7.21 1.61 -0.31
C ALA A 33 6.51 0.28 -0.51
N SER A 34 6.92 -0.45 -1.53
CA SER A 34 6.32 -1.74 -1.85
C SER A 34 7.41 -2.69 -2.33
N LEU A 35 7.27 -3.96 -1.96
CA LEU A 35 8.16 -5.02 -2.42
C LEU A 35 7.30 -6.21 -2.84
N TRP A 36 7.27 -6.50 -4.13
CA TRP A 36 6.55 -7.64 -4.65
C TRP A 36 7.33 -8.92 -4.38
N THR A 37 6.66 -9.89 -3.81
CA THR A 37 7.25 -11.20 -3.49
C THR A 37 6.83 -12.27 -4.48
N SER A 38 5.78 -12.00 -5.25
CA SER A 38 5.30 -12.89 -6.32
C SER A 38 4.50 -12.06 -7.31
N GLY A 39 3.89 -12.68 -8.30
CA GLY A 39 3.06 -11.99 -9.28
C GLY A 39 1.76 -11.42 -8.71
N SER A 40 1.36 -11.86 -7.51
CA SER A 40 0.08 -11.44 -6.91
C SER A 40 0.19 -10.98 -5.47
N ASN A 41 1.39 -10.98 -4.88
CA ASN A 41 1.58 -10.65 -3.48
C ASN A 41 2.69 -9.63 -3.30
N ALA A 42 2.51 -8.73 -2.34
CA ALA A 42 3.51 -7.71 -2.05
C ALA A 42 3.51 -7.34 -0.58
N PHE A 43 4.67 -6.96 -0.08
CA PHE A 43 4.77 -6.20 1.16
C PHE A 43 4.65 -4.73 0.84
N SER A 44 3.91 -4.00 1.64
CA SER A 44 3.79 -2.56 1.53
C SER A 44 4.11 -1.95 2.88
N ALA A 45 4.85 -0.86 2.86
CA ALA A 45 5.20 -0.15 4.08
C ALA A 45 5.01 1.34 3.86
N GLY A 46 4.76 2.06 4.92
CA GLY A 46 4.61 3.49 4.83
C GLY A 46 5.00 4.19 6.10
N ALA A 47 5.34 5.47 5.95
CA ALA A 47 5.64 6.36 7.05
C ALA A 47 4.94 7.68 6.81
N ALA A 48 4.23 8.16 7.81
CA ALA A 48 3.51 9.43 7.77
C ALA A 48 3.77 10.20 9.03
N TRP A 49 3.82 11.53 8.93
CA TRP A 49 4.10 12.36 10.09
C TRP A 49 3.30 13.64 10.03
N HIS A 50 3.02 14.17 11.22
CA HIS A 50 2.37 15.46 11.41
C HIS A 50 3.29 16.36 12.22
N PHE A 51 3.43 17.59 11.78
CA PHE A 51 4.27 18.58 12.45
C PHE A 51 3.46 19.75 13.02
N VAL A 52 2.16 19.83 12.75
CA VAL A 52 1.30 20.89 13.23
C VAL A 52 0.54 20.38 14.43
N GLY A 53 0.57 21.14 15.52
CA GLY A 53 0.01 20.69 16.78
C GLY A 53 0.90 19.68 17.45
N ASP A 54 0.34 18.57 17.89
CA ASP A 54 1.13 17.48 18.47
C ASP A 54 1.83 16.71 17.36
N SER A 55 3.15 16.57 17.47
CA SER A 55 3.93 15.80 16.52
C SER A 55 3.60 14.32 16.66
N SER A 56 3.42 13.64 15.55
CA SER A 56 3.20 12.20 15.54
C SER A 56 3.87 11.56 14.35
N LEU A 57 4.26 10.30 14.53
CA LEU A 57 4.85 9.47 13.48
C LEU A 57 4.03 8.19 13.38
N HIS A 58 3.58 7.89 12.16
CA HIS A 58 2.85 6.66 11.86
C HIS A 58 3.70 5.77 10.98
N LEU A 59 3.89 4.53 11.39
CA LEU A 59 4.57 3.52 10.59
C LEU A 59 3.64 2.35 10.40
N HIS A 60 3.64 1.78 9.19
CA HIS A 60 2.86 0.57 8.95
C HIS A 60 3.57 -0.35 8.00
N VAL A 61 3.25 -1.64 8.11
CA VAL A 61 3.67 -2.69 7.18
C VAL A 61 2.47 -3.58 6.94
N ASP A 62 2.17 -3.81 5.67
CA ASP A 62 1.05 -4.65 5.24
C ASP A 62 1.55 -5.75 4.30
N TYR A 63 0.89 -6.90 4.34
CA TYR A 63 1.06 -7.93 3.32
C TYR A 63 -0.20 -7.95 2.48
N LEU A 64 -0.04 -7.72 1.16
CA LEU A 64 -1.15 -7.50 0.25
C LEU A 64 -1.30 -8.64 -0.74
N PHE A 65 -2.54 -8.96 -1.04
CA PHE A 65 -2.94 -9.95 -2.05
C PHE A 65 -3.65 -9.21 -3.17
N TYR A 66 -3.11 -9.28 -4.37
CA TYR A 66 -3.65 -8.60 -5.55
C TYR A 66 -4.42 -9.58 -6.41
N ARG A 67 -5.59 -9.15 -6.88
CA ARG A 67 -6.46 -9.93 -7.77
C ARG A 67 -6.53 -9.22 -9.11
N PHE A 68 -5.88 -9.80 -10.10
CA PHE A 68 -5.83 -9.24 -11.46
C PHE A 68 -6.94 -9.77 -12.34
N ASP A 69 -7.70 -10.76 -11.86
CA ASP A 69 -8.69 -11.49 -12.64
C ASP A 69 -10.12 -10.92 -12.48
N ILE A 70 -10.31 -9.85 -11.73
CA ILE A 70 -11.64 -9.32 -11.43
C ILE A 70 -12.05 -8.25 -12.43
N ILE A 71 -11.15 -7.35 -12.80
CA ILE A 71 -11.43 -6.27 -13.74
C ILE A 71 -10.46 -6.37 -14.91
N ASP A 72 -11.01 -6.40 -16.13
CA ASP A 72 -10.22 -6.42 -17.35
C ASP A 72 -10.12 -5.02 -17.93
N VAL A 73 -8.92 -4.65 -18.36
CA VAL A 73 -8.66 -3.40 -19.06
C VAL A 73 -7.85 -3.67 -20.32
N THR A 74 -7.94 -2.79 -21.30
CA THR A 74 -7.26 -2.99 -22.59
C THR A 74 -5.77 -2.71 -22.51
N GLN A 75 -5.35 -1.84 -21.61
CA GLN A 75 -3.94 -1.52 -21.38
C GLN A 75 -3.67 -1.46 -19.91
N GLY A 76 -2.49 -1.98 -19.51
CA GLY A 76 -2.13 -2.01 -18.11
C GLY A 76 -2.89 -3.07 -17.36
N ALA A 77 -3.03 -2.88 -16.06
CA ALA A 77 -3.78 -3.77 -15.19
C ALA A 77 -4.49 -2.96 -14.12
N LEU A 78 -5.66 -3.43 -13.72
CA LEU A 78 -6.47 -2.77 -12.70
C LEU A 78 -6.84 -3.79 -11.62
N PRO A 79 -5.87 -4.23 -10.80
CA PRO A 79 -6.14 -5.21 -9.77
C PRO A 79 -6.87 -4.60 -8.58
N LEU A 80 -7.69 -5.42 -7.96
CA LEU A 80 -8.17 -5.18 -6.60
C LEU A 80 -7.20 -5.81 -5.62
N TYR A 81 -7.03 -5.21 -4.45
CA TYR A 81 -6.17 -5.81 -3.45
C TYR A 81 -6.78 -5.71 -2.06
N TYR A 82 -6.37 -6.64 -1.23
CA TYR A 82 -6.72 -6.68 0.18
C TYR A 82 -5.53 -7.24 0.95
N GLY A 83 -5.53 -7.08 2.25
CA GLY A 83 -4.42 -7.58 3.01
C GLY A 83 -4.58 -7.46 4.50
N LEU A 84 -3.48 -7.67 5.17
CA LEU A 84 -3.40 -7.64 6.62
C LEU A 84 -2.06 -7.02 6.99
N GLY A 85 -2.07 -6.13 7.96
CA GLY A 85 -0.84 -5.51 8.41
C GLY A 85 -0.91 -4.98 9.81
N GLY A 86 0.14 -4.29 10.21
CA GLY A 86 0.24 -3.67 11.50
C GLY A 86 0.65 -2.22 11.38
N ARG A 87 0.25 -1.43 12.35
CA ARG A 87 0.70 -0.05 12.46
C ARG A 87 1.16 0.28 13.85
N VAL A 88 2.11 1.19 13.93
CA VAL A 88 2.56 1.80 15.19
C VAL A 88 2.45 3.30 15.04
N ARG A 89 1.91 3.97 16.03
CA ARG A 89 1.83 5.41 16.08
C ARG A 89 2.58 5.91 17.29
N PHE A 90 3.54 6.80 17.05
CA PHE A 90 4.34 7.42 18.11
C PHE A 90 3.89 8.88 18.27
N ASP A 91 3.25 9.18 19.39
CA ASP A 91 2.92 10.55 19.78
C ASP A 91 2.95 10.62 21.31
N ASN A 92 2.06 11.41 21.93
CA ASN A 92 1.98 11.48 23.39
C ASN A 92 1.64 10.11 24.03
N GLU A 93 0.98 9.26 23.26
CA GLU A 93 0.54 7.95 23.70
C GLU A 93 0.75 6.98 22.55
N ASP A 94 1.68 6.04 22.72
CA ASP A 94 1.98 5.09 21.66
C ASP A 94 0.81 4.16 21.43
N LYS A 95 0.50 3.92 20.14
CA LYS A 95 -0.60 3.05 19.75
C LYS A 95 -0.10 1.97 18.83
N PHE A 96 -0.67 0.79 18.98
CA PHE A 96 -0.42 -0.35 18.12
C PHE A 96 -1.75 -0.88 17.61
N GLY A 97 -1.83 -1.18 16.32
CA GLY A 97 -3.07 -1.64 15.71
C GLY A 97 -2.84 -2.62 14.58
N VAL A 98 -3.92 -3.31 14.22
CA VAL A 98 -3.97 -4.22 13.08
C VAL A 98 -4.72 -3.53 11.95
N ARG A 99 -4.19 -3.62 10.73
CA ARG A 99 -4.74 -2.97 9.54
C ARG A 99 -5.32 -4.02 8.60
N PHE A 100 -6.41 -3.64 7.93
CA PHE A 100 -7.05 -4.50 6.91
C PHE A 100 -7.20 -3.67 5.63
N PRO A 101 -6.12 -3.48 4.85
CA PRO A 101 -6.21 -2.65 3.64
C PRO A 101 -7.10 -3.29 2.59
N LEU A 102 -7.88 -2.43 1.93
CA LEU A 102 -8.71 -2.77 0.78
C LEU A 102 -8.50 -1.68 -0.25
N GLY A 103 -8.21 -2.07 -1.48
CA GLY A 103 -7.96 -1.05 -2.48
C GLY A 103 -8.08 -1.52 -3.90
N ILE A 104 -7.91 -0.56 -4.78
CA ILE A 104 -7.83 -0.77 -6.22
C ILE A 104 -6.59 -0.03 -6.71
N ALA A 105 -5.86 -0.65 -7.62
CA ALA A 105 -4.66 -0.07 -8.17
C ALA A 105 -4.72 -0.09 -9.69
N TYR A 106 -4.00 0.81 -10.33
CA TYR A 106 -3.79 0.79 -11.76
C TYR A 106 -2.30 0.70 -12.03
N HIS A 107 -1.90 -0.34 -12.75
CA HIS A 107 -0.52 -0.55 -13.18
C HIS A 107 -0.42 -0.16 -14.64
N PHE A 108 0.42 0.83 -14.95
CA PHE A 108 0.56 1.33 -16.30
C PHE A 108 1.27 0.31 -17.19
N ALA A 109 0.83 0.21 -18.44
CA ALA A 109 1.35 -0.78 -19.36
C ALA A 109 2.77 -0.48 -19.82
N ASN A 110 3.10 0.79 -19.97
CA ASN A 110 4.36 1.21 -20.58
C ASN A 110 5.31 1.90 -19.62
N ASP A 111 4.87 2.11 -18.39
CA ASP A 111 5.66 2.82 -17.38
C ASP A 111 5.64 2.05 -16.08
N PRO A 112 6.73 2.08 -15.31
CA PRO A 112 6.77 1.38 -14.02
C PRO A 112 6.10 2.20 -12.93
N LEU A 113 4.84 2.55 -13.15
CA LEU A 113 4.05 3.39 -12.25
C LEU A 113 2.80 2.67 -11.79
N GLU A 114 2.42 2.92 -10.56
CA GLU A 114 1.19 2.43 -9.97
C GLU A 114 0.47 3.60 -9.30
N ILE A 115 -0.81 3.77 -9.62
CA ILE A 115 -1.70 4.66 -8.87
C ILE A 115 -2.65 3.77 -8.10
N PHE A 116 -2.90 4.09 -6.84
CA PHE A 116 -3.81 3.27 -6.04
C PHE A 116 -4.69 4.13 -5.15
N LEU A 117 -5.86 3.58 -4.85
CA LEU A 117 -6.85 4.15 -3.95
C LEU A 117 -7.17 3.08 -2.92
N GLU A 118 -7.07 3.43 -1.64
CA GLU A 118 -7.32 2.43 -0.60
C GLU A 118 -8.10 3.00 0.57
N ILE A 119 -8.84 2.10 1.22
CA ILE A 119 -9.43 2.32 2.52
C ILE A 119 -8.90 1.25 3.46
N VAL A 120 -8.63 1.63 4.69
CA VAL A 120 -7.98 0.73 5.64
C VAL A 120 -8.69 0.81 6.98
N PRO A 121 -9.59 -0.12 7.28
CA PRO A 121 -10.05 -0.26 8.65
C PRO A 121 -8.89 -0.68 9.55
N VAL A 122 -8.79 -0.08 10.71
CA VAL A 122 -7.72 -0.32 11.66
C VAL A 122 -8.32 -0.64 13.02
N LEU A 123 -7.91 -1.76 13.59
CA LEU A 123 -8.27 -2.14 14.95
C LEU A 123 -7.11 -1.83 15.86
N ASP A 124 -7.25 -0.79 16.67
CA ASP A 124 -6.24 -0.42 17.65
C ASP A 124 -6.35 -1.34 18.85
N LEU A 125 -5.23 -1.87 19.33
CA LEU A 125 -5.19 -2.82 20.43
C LEU A 125 -4.58 -2.23 21.69
N VAL A 126 -3.70 -1.26 21.57
CA VAL A 126 -2.97 -0.64 22.68
C VAL A 126 -2.98 0.86 22.45
N PRO A 127 -3.25 1.67 23.48
CA PRO A 127 -3.49 1.34 24.89
C PRO A 127 -4.87 0.78 25.17
N GLY A 128 -5.79 0.92 24.24
CA GLY A 128 -7.13 0.37 24.38
C GLY A 128 -7.65 -0.06 23.03
N THR A 129 -8.66 -0.92 23.02
CA THR A 129 -9.27 -1.42 21.80
C THR A 129 -10.18 -0.36 21.19
N GLY A 130 -10.03 -0.09 19.91
CA GLY A 130 -10.87 0.85 19.19
C GLY A 130 -10.79 0.62 17.69
N LEU A 131 -11.82 1.04 16.97
CA LEU A 131 -11.88 0.92 15.52
C LEU A 131 -11.70 2.30 14.91
N THR A 132 -10.74 2.41 14.01
CA THR A 132 -10.50 3.64 13.24
C THR A 132 -10.35 3.28 11.77
N GLY A 133 -10.07 4.26 10.93
CA GLY A 133 -9.88 4.02 9.51
C GLY A 133 -8.93 5.02 8.90
N ASN A 134 -8.22 4.57 7.89
CA ASN A 134 -7.37 5.40 7.06
C ASN A 134 -7.85 5.32 5.62
N SER A 135 -7.57 6.34 4.83
CA SER A 135 -7.86 6.32 3.40
C SER A 135 -6.83 7.16 2.68
N GLY A 136 -6.63 6.87 1.41
CA GLY A 136 -5.68 7.65 0.63
C GLY A 136 -5.62 7.26 -0.82
N ILE A 137 -5.01 8.16 -1.58
CA ILE A 137 -4.63 7.95 -2.97
C ILE A 137 -3.11 8.01 -3.01
N GLY A 138 -2.49 7.05 -3.70
CA GLY A 138 -1.05 7.01 -3.77
C GLY A 138 -0.52 6.79 -5.16
N LEU A 139 0.75 7.08 -5.30
CA LEU A 139 1.51 6.88 -6.53
C LEU A 139 2.84 6.27 -6.16
N ARG A 140 3.22 5.19 -6.84
CA ARG A 140 4.53 4.56 -6.67
C ARG A 140 5.23 4.42 -8.01
N TYR A 141 6.54 4.55 -7.97
CA TYR A 141 7.44 4.25 -9.08
C TYR A 141 8.21 2.98 -8.75
N TYR A 142 8.26 2.05 -9.68
CA TYR A 142 8.94 0.77 -9.50
C TYR A 142 10.29 0.74 -10.20
N PHE A 143 11.28 0.19 -9.54
CA PHE A 143 12.65 0.11 -10.05
C PHE A 143 13.31 -1.22 -9.70
#